data_75431235e032be75a1e80f26356a4617
#
_entry.id   75431235e032be75a1e80f26356a4617
#
_cell.length_a   1.000
_cell.length_b   1.000
_cell.length_c   1.000
_cell.angle_alpha   90.00
_cell.angle_beta   90.00
_cell.angle_gamma   90.00
#
_symmetry.space_group_name_H-M   'P 1'
#
loop_
_entity.id
_entity.type
_entity.pdbx_description
1 polymer ?
#
loop_
_entity_poly.entity_id
_entity_poly.type
_entity_poly.pdbx_seq_one_letter_code
_entity_poly.pdbx_strand_id
1 'polypeptide(L)'
;RNSKKPIIVVVNKVDNNERINSTFEFYQFGLEHIFGLSAINGSGTGEMLDHLAELLYDEKEPKPTEIPRIAIVGKPNVGKSSLTNALLGEDRNIVTDISGTTRDAVDTHFNAFGFDLTLVDTAGIRKKSKVHEDIEFYSVMRAIRAIEDCDVCLFMIDANHGIQKQDLSIFSVIE
;
A
#
# COMPACT_ATOMS: atom_id res chain seq x y z
N ARG A 1 11.95 9.68 12.48
CA ARG A 1 11.99 10.19 11.08
C ARG A 1 13.31 9.76 10.42
N ASN A 2 13.52 8.44 10.32
CA ASN A 2 14.78 7.87 9.82
C ASN A 2 14.62 7.14 8.47
N SER A 3 13.39 6.99 7.96
CA SER A 3 13.18 6.38 6.65
C SER A 3 13.71 7.27 5.54
N LYS A 4 14.50 6.67 4.65
CA LYS A 4 14.94 7.31 3.41
C LYS A 4 13.97 7.08 2.26
N LYS A 5 12.92 6.24 2.48
CA LYS A 5 11.93 5.89 1.46
C LYS A 5 10.74 6.85 1.53
N PRO A 6 10.14 7.23 0.40
CA PRO A 6 8.88 7.94 0.38
C PRO A 6 7.77 7.14 1.08
N ILE A 7 6.95 7.83 1.87
CA ILE A 7 5.82 7.25 2.58
C ILE A 7 4.56 7.96 2.11
N ILE A 8 3.58 7.19 1.65
CA ILE A 8 2.25 7.67 1.27
C ILE A 8 1.23 7.10 2.25
N VAL A 9 0.46 7.97 2.89
CA VAL A 9 -0.68 7.57 3.74
C VAL A 9 -1.93 7.42 2.88
N VAL A 10 -2.53 6.24 2.93
CA VAL A 10 -3.75 5.91 2.21
C VAL A 10 -4.89 5.72 3.20
N VAL A 11 -5.82 6.68 3.23
CA VAL A 11 -7.02 6.65 4.07
C VAL A 11 -8.14 5.98 3.28
N ASN A 12 -8.44 4.72 3.58
CA ASN A 12 -9.42 3.93 2.87
C ASN A 12 -10.84 4.07 3.44
N LYS A 13 -11.86 3.71 2.64
CA LYS A 13 -13.29 3.78 2.93
C LYS A 13 -13.84 5.22 2.92
N VAL A 14 -13.20 6.10 2.18
CA VAL A 14 -13.67 7.45 1.89
C VAL A 14 -14.57 7.38 0.67
N ASP A 15 -15.83 6.97 0.89
CA ASP A 15 -16.84 6.73 -0.15
C ASP A 15 -17.88 7.84 -0.27
N ASN A 16 -17.80 8.88 0.56
CA ASN A 16 -18.66 10.05 0.52
C ASN A 16 -17.92 11.33 0.95
N ASN A 17 -18.54 12.49 0.64
CA ASN A 17 -17.96 13.81 0.93
C ASN A 17 -17.75 14.09 2.43
N GLU A 18 -18.54 13.50 3.31
CA GLU A 18 -18.39 13.69 4.77
C GLU A 18 -17.08 13.04 5.24
N ARG A 19 -16.71 11.88 4.68
CA ARG A 19 -15.49 11.17 5.04
C ARG A 19 -14.22 11.79 4.45
N ILE A 20 -14.34 12.64 3.44
CA ILE A 20 -13.21 13.44 2.95
C ILE A 20 -12.69 14.33 4.08
N ASN A 21 -13.58 14.96 4.85
CA ASN A 21 -13.17 15.80 5.97
C ASN A 21 -12.44 15.00 7.07
N SER A 22 -12.75 13.70 7.24
CA SER A 22 -12.08 12.84 8.22
C SER A 22 -10.63 12.56 7.84
N THR A 23 -10.20 12.82 6.60
CA THR A 23 -8.80 12.65 6.20
C THR A 23 -7.87 13.67 6.85
N PHE A 24 -8.40 14.82 7.29
CA PHE A 24 -7.60 15.89 7.90
C PHE A 24 -6.94 15.48 9.23
N GLU A 25 -7.52 14.54 9.97
CA GLU A 25 -6.94 14.07 11.23
C GLU A 25 -5.60 13.35 11.01
N PHE A 26 -5.40 12.77 9.82
CA PHE A 26 -4.18 12.01 9.51
C PHE A 26 -2.96 12.89 9.20
N TYR A 27 -3.15 14.21 8.98
CA TYR A 27 -2.02 15.15 8.85
C TYR A 27 -1.21 15.29 10.15
N GLN A 28 -1.74 14.82 11.28
CA GLN A 28 -1.01 14.78 12.54
C GLN A 28 0.22 13.85 12.52
N PHE A 29 0.31 12.91 11.57
CA PHE A 29 1.53 12.12 11.34
C PHE A 29 2.71 12.98 10.86
N GLY A 30 2.47 14.21 10.40
CA GLY A 30 3.50 15.09 9.86
C GLY A 30 4.02 14.60 8.51
N LEU A 31 3.25 13.79 7.78
CA LEU A 31 3.53 13.36 6.42
C LEU A 31 2.79 14.23 5.41
N GLU A 32 3.45 14.51 4.29
CA GLU A 32 2.92 15.43 3.26
C GLU A 32 1.92 14.75 2.33
N HIS A 33 2.10 13.43 2.09
CA HIS A 33 1.37 12.69 1.07
C HIS A 33 0.27 11.83 1.70
N ILE A 34 -0.96 12.38 1.77
CA ILE A 34 -2.13 11.72 2.35
C ILE A 34 -3.26 11.71 1.33
N PHE A 35 -3.73 10.52 0.95
CA PHE A 35 -4.78 10.32 -0.04
C PHE A 35 -5.99 9.61 0.56
N GLY A 36 -7.17 10.22 0.44
CA GLY A 36 -8.45 9.58 0.76
C GLY A 36 -8.97 8.82 -0.47
N LEU A 37 -9.27 7.54 -0.31
CA LEU A 37 -9.81 6.72 -1.40
C LEU A 37 -10.84 5.69 -0.92
N SER A 38 -11.56 5.10 -1.86
CA SER A 38 -12.40 3.93 -1.62
C SER A 38 -11.93 2.76 -2.47
N ALA A 39 -11.29 1.78 -1.84
CA ALA A 39 -10.79 0.58 -2.51
C ALA A 39 -11.91 -0.31 -3.10
N ILE A 40 -13.17 -0.14 -2.67
CA ILE A 40 -14.30 -0.91 -3.18
C ILE A 40 -14.74 -0.40 -4.55
N ASN A 41 -14.80 0.92 -4.74
CA ASN A 41 -15.32 1.53 -5.97
C ASN A 41 -14.24 2.25 -6.80
N GLY A 42 -12.99 2.23 -6.36
CA GLY A 42 -11.86 2.84 -7.05
C GLY A 42 -11.80 4.37 -6.97
N SER A 43 -12.71 5.02 -6.24
CA SER A 43 -12.69 6.49 -6.09
C SER A 43 -11.42 6.95 -5.38
N GLY A 44 -10.75 7.99 -5.92
CA GLY A 44 -9.51 8.57 -5.37
C GLY A 44 -8.24 7.77 -5.68
N THR A 45 -8.31 6.60 -6.32
CA THR A 45 -7.11 5.81 -6.65
C THR A 45 -6.28 6.45 -7.76
N GLY A 46 -6.90 7.17 -8.70
CA GLY A 46 -6.19 7.86 -9.80
C GLY A 46 -5.20 8.89 -9.27
N GLU A 47 -5.64 9.80 -8.41
CA GLU A 47 -4.78 10.84 -7.84
C GLU A 47 -3.60 10.26 -7.05
N MET A 48 -3.84 9.18 -6.30
CA MET A 48 -2.80 8.47 -5.56
C MET A 48 -1.79 7.83 -6.52
N LEU A 49 -2.24 7.21 -7.62
CA LEU A 49 -1.37 6.59 -8.62
C LEU A 49 -0.56 7.63 -9.41
N ASP A 50 -1.16 8.76 -9.77
CA ASP A 50 -0.46 9.85 -10.45
C ASP A 50 0.68 10.37 -9.58
N HIS A 51 0.41 10.63 -8.30
CA HIS A 51 1.44 11.07 -7.36
C HIS A 51 2.52 10.01 -7.11
N LEU A 52 2.12 8.74 -7.03
CA LEU A 52 3.05 7.63 -6.94
C LEU A 52 4.00 7.59 -8.14
N ALA A 53 3.46 7.83 -9.34
CA ALA A 53 4.27 7.91 -10.56
C ALA A 53 5.29 9.06 -10.48
N GLU A 54 4.89 10.24 -10.01
CA GLU A 54 5.82 11.37 -9.82
C GLU A 54 6.98 11.00 -8.90
N LEU A 55 6.71 10.26 -7.82
CA LEU A 55 7.75 9.82 -6.89
C LEU A 55 8.69 8.76 -7.48
N LEU A 56 8.18 7.91 -8.38
CA LEU A 56 8.95 6.80 -8.96
C LEU A 56 9.73 7.21 -10.22
N TYR A 57 9.18 8.16 -10.98
CA TYR A 57 9.74 8.58 -12.27
C TYR A 57 10.27 10.02 -12.17
N ASP A 58 11.35 10.24 -11.43
CA ASP A 58 12.09 11.51 -11.49
C ASP A 58 12.81 11.60 -12.85
N GLU A 59 12.39 12.56 -13.69
CA GLU A 59 12.86 12.72 -15.09
C GLU A 59 14.37 13.00 -15.21
N LYS A 60 15.09 13.18 -14.11
CA LYS A 60 16.47 13.68 -14.10
C LYS A 60 17.56 12.61 -14.18
N GLU A 61 17.23 11.34 -14.00
CA GLU A 61 18.20 10.26 -14.16
C GLU A 61 17.61 9.07 -14.91
N PRO A 62 18.23 8.57 -16.00
CA PRO A 62 17.86 7.27 -16.56
C PRO A 62 18.27 6.19 -15.55
N LYS A 63 17.32 5.82 -14.67
CA LYS A 63 17.55 4.72 -13.73
C LYS A 63 17.66 3.40 -14.50
N PRO A 64 18.50 2.47 -13.98
CA PRO A 64 18.54 1.11 -14.51
C PRO A 64 17.12 0.52 -14.49
N THR A 65 16.88 -0.38 -15.42
CA THR A 65 15.61 -1.04 -15.80
C THR A 65 14.96 -1.89 -14.69
N GLU A 66 15.01 -1.47 -13.44
CA GLU A 66 14.31 -2.17 -12.34
C GLU A 66 12.90 -1.61 -12.21
N ILE A 67 11.93 -2.52 -12.36
CA ILE A 67 10.51 -2.20 -12.19
C ILE A 67 10.29 -1.76 -10.73
N PRO A 68 9.71 -0.56 -10.47
CA PRO A 68 9.50 -0.06 -9.13
C PRO A 68 8.70 -1.01 -8.25
N ARG A 69 9.08 -1.14 -6.99
CA ARG A 69 8.50 -2.07 -6.01
C ARG A 69 7.69 -1.32 -4.97
N ILE A 70 6.42 -1.70 -4.80
CA ILE A 70 5.47 -1.03 -3.90
C ILE A 70 4.96 -2.01 -2.86
N ALA A 71 5.05 -1.64 -1.58
CA ALA A 71 4.43 -2.38 -0.49
C ALA A 71 3.11 -1.73 -0.06
N ILE A 72 2.08 -2.55 0.20
CA ILE A 72 0.82 -2.11 0.80
C ILE A 72 0.75 -2.64 2.23
N VAL A 73 0.88 -1.78 3.22
CA VAL A 73 0.90 -2.13 4.64
C VAL A 73 -0.26 -1.48 5.41
N GLY A 74 -0.58 -2.02 6.56
CA GLY A 74 -1.67 -1.53 7.42
C GLY A 74 -2.26 -2.68 8.24
N LYS A 75 -3.09 -2.34 9.24
CA LYS A 75 -3.73 -3.34 10.12
C LYS A 75 -4.62 -4.34 9.36
N PRO A 76 -4.98 -5.48 9.95
CA PRO A 76 -5.96 -6.41 9.37
C PRO A 76 -7.29 -5.70 9.07
N ASN A 77 -7.96 -6.13 7.99
CA ASN A 77 -9.27 -5.63 7.58
C ASN A 77 -9.36 -4.13 7.21
N VAL A 78 -8.23 -3.43 7.07
CA VAL A 78 -8.22 -2.03 6.62
C VAL A 78 -8.57 -1.88 5.14
N GLY A 79 -8.53 -2.98 4.36
CA GLY A 79 -8.88 -3.00 2.94
C GLY A 79 -7.69 -3.21 1.98
N LYS A 80 -6.53 -3.66 2.48
CA LYS A 80 -5.35 -3.96 1.63
C LYS A 80 -5.69 -4.90 0.47
N SER A 81 -6.36 -6.01 0.79
CA SER A 81 -6.79 -6.99 -0.24
C SER A 81 -7.78 -6.40 -1.23
N SER A 82 -8.65 -5.49 -0.78
CA SER A 82 -9.60 -4.80 -1.67
C SER A 82 -8.88 -3.87 -2.64
N LEU A 83 -7.91 -3.09 -2.15
CA LEU A 83 -7.08 -2.23 -3.01
C LEU A 83 -6.26 -3.06 -3.99
N THR A 84 -5.58 -4.10 -3.51
CA THR A 84 -4.81 -5.01 -4.37
C THR A 84 -5.70 -5.64 -5.45
N ASN A 85 -6.89 -6.12 -5.08
CA ASN A 85 -7.83 -6.70 -6.04
C ASN A 85 -8.39 -5.66 -7.03
N ALA A 86 -8.63 -4.43 -6.58
CA ALA A 86 -9.06 -3.35 -7.46
C ALA A 86 -7.97 -2.99 -8.48
N LEU A 87 -6.71 -2.98 -8.07
CA LEU A 87 -5.58 -2.76 -8.97
C LEU A 87 -5.38 -3.93 -9.94
N LEU A 88 -5.50 -5.18 -9.47
CA LEU A 88 -5.21 -6.40 -10.25
C LEU A 88 -6.44 -6.99 -10.95
N GLY A 89 -7.66 -6.60 -10.55
CA GLY A 89 -8.92 -7.24 -10.96
C GLY A 89 -9.54 -6.75 -12.26
N GLU A 90 -8.96 -5.77 -12.94
CA GLU A 90 -9.46 -5.36 -14.26
C GLU A 90 -8.90 -6.28 -15.35
N ASP A 91 -9.76 -6.74 -16.27
CA ASP A 91 -9.44 -7.63 -17.41
C ASP A 91 -8.33 -7.14 -18.36
N ARG A 92 -7.75 -5.98 -18.08
CA ARG A 92 -6.68 -5.35 -18.86
C ARG A 92 -5.30 -5.47 -18.23
N ASN A 93 -5.20 -6.02 -17.02
CA ASN A 93 -3.95 -6.09 -16.29
C ASN A 93 -3.22 -7.41 -16.60
N ILE A 94 -2.01 -7.33 -17.09
CA ILE A 94 -1.13 -8.50 -17.21
C ILE A 94 -0.59 -8.77 -15.81
N VAL A 95 -1.17 -9.75 -15.14
CA VAL A 95 -0.74 -10.20 -13.81
C VAL A 95 0.13 -11.44 -13.97
N THR A 96 1.41 -11.33 -13.68
CA THR A 96 2.31 -12.49 -13.58
C THR A 96 2.81 -12.63 -12.16
N ASP A 97 2.60 -13.79 -11.56
CA ASP A 97 3.21 -14.13 -10.29
C ASP A 97 4.71 -14.35 -10.49
N ILE A 98 5.52 -13.47 -9.94
CA ILE A 98 6.98 -13.60 -9.98
C ILE A 98 7.39 -14.53 -8.84
N SER A 99 7.72 -15.77 -9.18
CA SER A 99 8.28 -16.75 -8.25
C SER A 99 9.75 -16.42 -8.03
N GLY A 100 10.08 -15.71 -6.96
CA GLY A 100 11.47 -15.30 -6.63
C GLY A 100 11.93 -15.83 -5.29
N THR A 101 13.02 -16.46 -5.29
CA THR A 101 14.13 -16.82 -4.39
C THR A 101 13.98 -16.83 -2.86
N THR A 102 12.91 -16.40 -2.23
CA THR A 102 12.67 -16.54 -0.78
C THR A 102 11.33 -17.19 -0.50
N ARG A 103 11.39 -18.25 0.32
CA ARG A 103 10.31 -19.15 0.73
C ARG A 103 9.05 -18.47 1.22
N ASP A 104 8.13 -17.93 0.53
CA ASP A 104 6.78 -17.48 0.93
C ASP A 104 6.33 -16.09 0.47
N ALA A 105 7.15 -15.27 -0.16
CA ALA A 105 6.73 -13.98 -0.71
C ALA A 105 6.34 -14.16 -2.17
N VAL A 106 5.10 -13.86 -2.52
CA VAL A 106 4.64 -13.78 -3.91
C VAL A 106 4.47 -12.32 -4.27
N ASP A 107 5.40 -11.83 -5.07
CA ASP A 107 5.30 -10.50 -5.68
C ASP A 107 4.43 -10.57 -6.92
N THR A 108 3.70 -9.53 -7.21
CA THR A 108 2.80 -9.49 -8.37
C THR A 108 3.13 -8.30 -9.24
N HIS A 109 3.45 -8.57 -10.50
CA HIS A 109 3.67 -7.54 -11.49
C HIS A 109 2.33 -6.90 -11.91
N PHE A 110 2.28 -5.57 -11.88
CA PHE A 110 1.15 -4.74 -12.30
C PHE A 110 1.57 -3.92 -13.51
N ASN A 111 0.88 -4.10 -14.62
CA ASN A 111 1.08 -3.30 -15.82
C ASN A 111 -0.29 -2.86 -16.37
N ALA A 112 -0.70 -1.65 -16.00
CA ALA A 112 -1.97 -1.07 -16.45
C ALA A 112 -1.93 0.46 -16.34
N PHE A 113 -2.81 1.13 -17.07
CA PHE A 113 -2.97 2.60 -17.08
C PHE A 113 -1.68 3.37 -17.41
N GLY A 114 -0.72 2.73 -18.08
CA GLY A 114 0.60 3.32 -18.36
C GLY A 114 1.62 3.18 -17.23
N PHE A 115 1.27 2.50 -16.15
CA PHE A 115 2.16 2.22 -15.01
C PHE A 115 2.69 0.79 -15.11
N ASP A 116 3.97 0.62 -14.79
CA ASP A 116 4.66 -0.66 -14.70
C ASP A 116 5.36 -0.74 -13.35
N LEU A 117 4.87 -1.62 -12.45
CA LEU A 117 5.33 -1.73 -11.07
C LEU A 117 5.16 -3.14 -10.52
N THR A 118 5.83 -3.43 -9.42
CA THR A 118 5.73 -4.70 -8.68
C THR A 118 5.09 -4.47 -7.31
N LEU A 119 3.98 -5.15 -7.03
CA LEU A 119 3.37 -5.19 -5.70
C LEU A 119 4.04 -6.29 -4.87
N VAL A 120 4.66 -5.91 -3.75
CA VAL A 120 5.44 -6.79 -2.86
C VAL A 120 4.51 -7.52 -1.88
N ASP A 121 4.80 -8.80 -1.60
CA ASP A 121 4.10 -9.66 -0.61
C ASP A 121 2.58 -9.77 -0.83
N THR A 122 2.14 -9.90 -2.08
CA THR A 122 0.69 -10.03 -2.37
C THR A 122 0.08 -11.34 -1.85
N ALA A 123 0.87 -12.40 -1.61
CA ALA A 123 0.38 -13.66 -1.03
C ALA A 123 -0.16 -13.46 0.39
N GLY A 124 0.47 -12.62 1.19
CA GLY A 124 -0.03 -12.24 2.51
C GLY A 124 -1.33 -11.44 2.47
N ILE A 125 -1.55 -10.73 1.37
CA ILE A 125 -2.75 -9.93 1.14
C ILE A 125 -3.89 -10.81 0.59
N ARG A 126 -3.59 -11.76 -0.34
CA ARG A 126 -4.60 -12.62 -1.01
C ARG A 126 -5.13 -13.75 -0.13
N LYS A 127 -4.30 -14.36 0.70
CA LYS A 127 -4.76 -15.43 1.61
C LYS A 127 -5.54 -14.82 2.77
N LYS A 128 -6.88 -15.01 2.80
CA LYS A 128 -7.68 -14.82 4.01
C LYS A 128 -7.11 -15.75 5.08
N SER A 129 -6.32 -15.23 6.03
CA SER A 129 -5.75 -16.04 7.08
C SER A 129 -6.88 -16.51 8.00
N LYS A 130 -7.11 -17.82 8.05
CA LYS A 130 -8.00 -18.50 8.98
C LYS A 130 -7.37 -18.69 10.37
N VAL A 131 -6.31 -17.98 10.70
CA VAL A 131 -5.55 -18.21 11.95
C VAL A 131 -5.91 -17.09 12.93
N HIS A 132 -6.51 -17.49 14.04
CA HIS A 132 -7.07 -16.63 15.09
C HIS A 132 -6.08 -16.27 16.22
N GLU A 133 -4.82 -16.65 16.13
CA GLU A 133 -3.82 -16.41 17.18
C GLU A 133 -2.61 -15.65 16.61
N ASP A 134 -2.20 -14.59 17.30
CA ASP A 134 -1.03 -13.71 16.99
C ASP A 134 -1.11 -12.84 15.73
N ILE A 135 -2.32 -12.37 15.37
CA ILE A 135 -2.55 -11.52 14.18
C ILE A 135 -1.70 -10.23 14.22
N GLU A 136 -1.45 -9.67 15.40
CA GLU A 136 -0.70 -8.42 15.52
C GLU A 136 0.78 -8.60 15.19
N PHE A 137 1.42 -9.58 15.79
CA PHE A 137 2.85 -9.85 15.58
C PHE A 137 3.15 -10.23 14.12
N TYR A 138 2.35 -11.12 13.52
CA TYR A 138 2.51 -11.50 12.12
C TYR A 138 2.27 -10.35 11.14
N SER A 139 1.35 -9.44 11.47
CA SER A 139 1.09 -8.25 10.63
C SER A 139 2.28 -7.30 10.63
N VAL A 140 2.89 -7.07 11.78
CA VAL A 140 4.08 -6.20 11.91
C VAL A 140 5.29 -6.83 11.22
N MET A 141 5.56 -8.12 11.43
CA MET A 141 6.69 -8.82 10.79
C MET A 141 6.59 -8.85 9.26
N ARG A 142 5.36 -8.98 8.72
CA ARG A 142 5.15 -8.89 7.27
C ARG A 142 5.35 -7.46 6.76
N ALA A 143 4.86 -6.48 7.50
CA ALA A 143 5.10 -5.08 7.18
C ALA A 143 6.60 -4.78 7.10
N ILE A 144 7.39 -5.23 8.07
CA ILE A 144 8.85 -5.07 8.07
C ILE A 144 9.47 -5.62 6.79
N ARG A 145 9.17 -6.88 6.44
CA ARG A 145 9.73 -7.52 5.23
C ARG A 145 9.32 -6.80 3.95
N ALA A 146 8.04 -6.45 3.82
CA ALA A 146 7.56 -5.74 2.65
C ALA A 146 8.20 -4.35 2.51
N ILE A 147 8.43 -3.66 3.63
CA ILE A 147 9.06 -2.34 3.68
C ILE A 147 10.55 -2.42 3.31
N GLU A 148 11.27 -3.47 3.76
CA GLU A 148 12.68 -3.68 3.41
C GLU A 148 12.89 -3.83 1.90
N ASP A 149 11.93 -4.46 1.20
CA ASP A 149 12.03 -4.83 -0.22
C ASP A 149 11.32 -3.86 -1.18
N CYS A 150 10.75 -2.75 -0.70
CA CYS A 150 10.01 -1.80 -1.55
C CYS A 150 10.76 -0.47 -1.77
N ASP A 151 10.40 0.21 -2.86
CA ASP A 151 10.82 1.59 -3.13
C ASP A 151 9.85 2.59 -2.49
N VAL A 152 8.54 2.28 -2.50
CA VAL A 152 7.48 3.09 -1.88
C VAL A 152 6.57 2.22 -1.02
N CYS A 153 6.20 2.74 0.15
CA CYS A 153 5.26 2.11 1.07
C CYS A 153 3.92 2.85 1.08
N LEU A 154 2.83 2.16 0.73
CA LEU A 154 1.45 2.62 0.87
C LEU A 154 0.94 2.20 2.25
N PHE A 155 0.85 3.13 3.18
CA PHE A 155 0.31 2.88 4.52
C PHE A 155 -1.20 3.13 4.56
N MET A 156 -1.99 2.05 4.68
CA MET A 156 -3.45 2.10 4.67
C MET A 156 -4.05 2.22 6.06
N ILE A 157 -4.94 3.19 6.23
CA ILE A 157 -5.69 3.46 7.47
C ILE A 157 -7.19 3.42 7.18
N ASP A 158 -7.99 2.98 8.17
CA ASP A 158 -9.45 2.93 8.08
C ASP A 158 -10.08 4.24 8.56
N ALA A 159 -10.70 5.01 7.66
CA ALA A 159 -11.35 6.29 7.96
C ALA A 159 -12.51 6.17 8.96
N ASN A 160 -13.16 4.99 9.09
CA ASN A 160 -14.28 4.83 10.03
C ASN A 160 -13.84 4.70 11.49
N HIS A 161 -12.59 4.27 11.72
CA HIS A 161 -12.08 4.00 13.06
C HIS A 161 -11.00 4.97 13.52
N GLY A 162 -10.52 5.84 12.59
CA GLY A 162 -9.40 6.72 12.85
C GLY A 162 -8.11 5.97 13.19
N ILE A 163 -7.15 6.68 13.74
CA ILE A 163 -5.85 6.12 14.12
C ILE A 163 -5.98 5.29 15.40
N GLN A 164 -5.57 4.04 15.32
CA GLN A 164 -5.56 3.11 16.46
C GLN A 164 -4.13 2.75 16.88
N LYS A 165 -3.96 2.15 18.06
CA LYS A 165 -2.64 1.73 18.57
C LYS A 165 -1.87 0.83 17.60
N GLN A 166 -2.58 -0.04 16.90
CA GLN A 166 -1.97 -0.95 15.92
C GLN A 166 -1.46 -0.19 14.69
N ASP A 167 -2.16 0.85 14.25
CA ASP A 167 -1.70 1.72 13.16
C ASP A 167 -0.41 2.44 13.56
N LEU A 168 -0.33 2.93 14.80
CA LEU A 168 0.89 3.57 15.33
C LEU A 168 2.07 2.58 15.42
N SER A 169 1.81 1.32 15.82
CA SER A 169 2.84 0.29 15.87
C SER A 169 3.41 -0.04 14.48
N ILE A 170 2.54 -0.11 13.47
CA ILE A 170 2.97 -0.31 12.07
C ILE A 170 3.73 0.92 11.57
N PHE A 171 3.21 2.13 11.86
CA PHE A 171 3.84 3.38 11.44
C PHE A 171 5.26 3.52 12.01
N SER A 172 5.47 3.16 13.29
CA SER A 172 6.80 3.22 13.93
C SER A 172 7.84 2.29 13.29
N VAL A 173 7.40 1.31 12.52
CA VAL A 173 8.28 0.42 11.74
C VAL A 173 8.63 1.01 10.37
N ILE A 174 7.70 1.80 9.80
CA ILE A 174 7.88 2.45 8.49
C ILE A 174 8.83 3.66 8.62
N GLU A 175 8.74 4.38 9.75
CA GLU A 175 9.53 5.58 10.05
C GLU A 175 11.01 5.25 10.34
#